data_e3281d2902c33e8ed5d1596887c53df3
#
_entry.id   e3281d2902c33e8ed5d1596887c53df3
#
_cell.length_a   1.000
_cell.length_b   1.000
_cell.length_c   1.000
_cell.angle_alpha   90.00
_cell.angle_beta   90.00
_cell.angle_gamma   90.00
#
_symmetry.space_group_name_H-M   'P 1'
#
loop_
_entity.id
_entity.type
_entity.pdbx_description
1 polymer ?
#
loop_
_entity_poly.entity_id
_entity_poly.type
_entity_poly.pdbx_seq_one_letter_code
_entity_poly.pdbx_strand_id
1 'polypeptide(L)'
;MSTERYTHGHHESVLRSHTWRTVANSAAYLADHFVPGATVLDVGCGPGTITADIASMGATVIGIDAAPDVVEKARELGVDARVGDAYALDFADDSVDVVHSHQTLQHLARPVEALREFRRVVKPGGVVGVRDVDYAGTIVFPETEGLALWAALYQKVHRSNGGEPDAGRRLKAWAREAGFAEVEVTTSVWTFASDADRAWWGGMWADRVLQSAFATDALAKNLATQADLQLISDAWLTWAADPDGYMAMPHGEVITRK
;
A
#
# COMPACT_ATOMS: atom_id res chain seq x y z
N MET A 1 -14.83 -4.24 -17.75
CA MET A 1 -14.27 -3.07 -17.08
C MET A 1 -14.21 -3.43 -15.61
N SER A 2 -13.05 -3.33 -14.98
CA SER A 2 -12.90 -3.58 -13.54
C SER A 2 -13.79 -2.61 -12.78
N THR A 3 -14.57 -3.12 -11.82
CA THR A 3 -15.41 -2.32 -10.91
C THR A 3 -14.59 -1.83 -9.71
N GLU A 4 -13.30 -2.10 -9.70
CA GLU A 4 -12.38 -1.76 -8.63
C GLU A 4 -12.16 -0.25 -8.57
N ARG A 5 -12.18 0.30 -7.36
CA ARG A 5 -11.92 1.70 -7.12
C ARG A 5 -10.88 1.85 -6.02
N TYR A 6 -9.83 2.61 -6.31
CA TYR A 6 -8.83 2.95 -5.30
C TYR A 6 -9.46 3.79 -4.19
N THR A 7 -9.50 3.25 -2.97
CA THR A 7 -10.27 3.80 -1.84
C THR A 7 -9.87 5.21 -1.45
N HIS A 8 -8.58 5.56 -1.58
CA HIS A 8 -8.10 6.88 -1.19
C HIS A 8 -8.19 7.93 -2.30
N GLY A 9 -8.27 7.52 -3.58
CA GLY A 9 -8.09 8.43 -4.71
C GLY A 9 -6.67 9.02 -4.73
N HIS A 10 -6.46 10.08 -5.53
CA HIS A 10 -5.14 10.71 -5.72
C HIS A 10 -5.09 12.13 -5.13
N HIS A 11 -5.89 12.42 -4.09
CA HIS A 11 -5.86 13.70 -3.39
C HIS A 11 -4.46 13.94 -2.77
N GLU A 12 -4.05 15.18 -2.63
CA GLU A 12 -2.72 15.55 -2.12
C GLU A 12 -2.41 14.95 -0.74
N SER A 13 -3.41 14.86 0.17
CA SER A 13 -3.26 14.20 1.46
C SER A 13 -2.89 12.71 1.34
N VAL A 14 -3.30 12.03 0.25
CA VAL A 14 -2.94 10.64 -0.04
C VAL A 14 -1.51 10.57 -0.56
N LEU A 15 -1.14 11.42 -1.50
CA LEU A 15 0.19 11.46 -2.09
C LEU A 15 1.27 11.75 -1.04
N ARG A 16 1.00 12.63 -0.05
CA ARG A 16 1.92 12.86 1.09
C ARG A 16 2.33 11.58 1.82
N SER A 17 1.42 10.62 2.00
CA SER A 17 1.75 9.33 2.62
C SER A 17 2.59 8.42 1.72
N HIS A 18 2.56 8.62 0.42
CA HIS A 18 3.34 7.84 -0.53
C HIS A 18 4.78 8.39 -0.65
N THR A 19 4.98 9.70 -0.61
CA THR A 19 6.30 10.32 -0.74
C THR A 19 7.24 10.07 0.45
N TRP A 20 6.72 9.64 1.59
CA TRP A 20 7.50 9.26 2.77
C TRP A 20 8.12 7.84 2.66
N ARG A 21 7.63 7.02 1.73
CA ARG A 21 8.02 5.61 1.61
C ARG A 21 9.39 5.47 0.97
N THR A 22 10.21 4.62 1.56
CA THR A 22 11.56 4.26 1.10
C THR A 22 11.73 2.75 1.15
N VAL A 23 12.81 2.21 0.58
CA VAL A 23 13.18 0.79 0.77
C VAL A 23 13.32 0.49 2.26
N ALA A 24 13.96 1.37 3.03
CA ALA A 24 14.22 1.14 4.45
C ALA A 24 12.95 0.97 5.29
N ASN A 25 11.86 1.69 5.00
CA ASN A 25 10.62 1.62 5.80
C ASN A 25 9.49 0.80 5.15
N SER A 26 9.64 0.41 3.88
CA SER A 26 8.56 -0.23 3.12
C SER A 26 8.96 -1.51 2.38
N ALA A 27 10.25 -1.73 2.10
CA ALA A 27 10.75 -2.87 1.33
C ALA A 27 12.05 -3.47 1.88
N ALA A 28 12.41 -3.16 3.15
CA ALA A 28 13.64 -3.64 3.78
C ALA A 28 13.75 -5.17 3.80
N TYR A 29 12.62 -5.88 3.94
CA TYR A 29 12.54 -7.34 3.92
C TYR A 29 13.04 -7.95 2.60
N LEU A 30 13.04 -7.18 1.50
CA LEU A 30 13.41 -7.62 0.15
C LEU A 30 14.73 -6.98 -0.33
N ALA A 31 15.35 -6.12 0.47
CA ALA A 31 16.49 -5.28 0.05
C ALA A 31 17.68 -6.07 -0.51
N ASP A 32 17.96 -7.27 0.02
CA ASP A 32 19.05 -8.13 -0.43
C ASP A 32 18.89 -8.63 -1.89
N HIS A 33 17.72 -8.45 -2.48
CA HIS A 33 17.43 -8.79 -3.87
C HIS A 33 17.51 -7.60 -4.84
N PHE A 34 17.65 -6.38 -4.32
CA PHE A 34 17.79 -5.15 -5.11
C PHE A 34 19.27 -4.88 -5.42
N VAL A 35 19.87 -5.74 -6.23
CA VAL A 35 21.31 -5.73 -6.51
C VAL A 35 21.61 -5.24 -7.92
N PRO A 36 22.84 -4.73 -8.18
CA PRO A 36 23.27 -4.37 -9.54
C PRO A 36 23.11 -5.51 -10.53
N GLY A 37 22.47 -5.22 -11.67
CA GLY A 37 22.20 -6.18 -12.73
C GLY A 37 20.87 -6.93 -12.58
N ALA A 38 20.18 -6.86 -11.43
CA ALA A 38 18.83 -7.39 -11.31
C ALA A 38 17.81 -6.51 -12.04
N THR A 39 16.86 -7.15 -12.70
CA THR A 39 15.67 -6.48 -13.26
C THR A 39 14.52 -6.62 -12.27
N VAL A 40 14.04 -5.50 -11.75
CA VAL A 40 12.96 -5.41 -10.76
C VAL A 40 11.71 -4.82 -11.39
N LEU A 41 10.58 -5.47 -11.20
CA LEU A 41 9.26 -4.94 -11.54
C LEU A 41 8.55 -4.50 -10.27
N ASP A 42 8.25 -3.21 -10.15
CA ASP A 42 7.51 -2.63 -9.00
C ASP A 42 6.05 -2.41 -9.40
N VAL A 43 5.15 -3.30 -8.94
CA VAL A 43 3.74 -3.30 -9.34
C VAL A 43 2.89 -2.55 -8.30
N GLY A 44 2.18 -1.52 -8.76
CA GLY A 44 1.53 -0.53 -7.91
C GLY A 44 2.55 0.49 -7.40
N CYS A 45 3.45 0.95 -8.29
CA CYS A 45 4.58 1.81 -7.94
C CYS A 45 4.17 3.18 -7.38
N GLY A 46 2.91 3.58 -7.59
CA GLY A 46 2.43 4.88 -7.16
C GLY A 46 3.28 6.02 -7.74
N PRO A 47 3.59 7.07 -6.96
CA PRO A 47 4.41 8.19 -7.42
C PRO A 47 5.91 7.84 -7.55
N GLY A 48 6.30 6.57 -7.39
CA GLY A 48 7.63 6.07 -7.74
C GLY A 48 8.72 6.26 -6.68
N THR A 49 8.41 6.61 -5.44
CA THR A 49 9.44 6.89 -4.41
C THR A 49 10.21 5.64 -4.00
N ILE A 50 9.52 4.50 -3.77
CA ILE A 50 10.19 3.22 -3.51
C ILE A 50 10.94 2.76 -4.76
N THR A 51 10.32 2.90 -5.95
CA THR A 51 10.92 2.52 -7.24
C THR A 51 12.24 3.26 -7.48
N ALA A 52 12.28 4.58 -7.23
CA ALA A 52 13.49 5.39 -7.34
C ALA A 52 14.57 4.97 -6.32
N ASP A 53 14.14 4.66 -5.10
CA ASP A 53 15.05 4.21 -4.05
C ASP A 53 15.67 2.84 -4.39
N ILE A 54 14.88 1.88 -4.91
CA ILE A 54 15.38 0.60 -5.44
C ILE A 54 16.39 0.84 -6.59
N ALA A 55 16.09 1.75 -7.51
CA ALA A 55 16.99 2.07 -8.61
C ALA A 55 18.33 2.64 -8.11
N SER A 56 18.31 3.42 -7.03
CA SER A 56 19.53 3.95 -6.39
C SER A 56 20.46 2.88 -5.83
N MET A 57 19.95 1.67 -5.59
CA MET A 57 20.73 0.51 -5.14
C MET A 57 21.42 -0.22 -6.32
N GLY A 58 21.19 0.23 -7.56
CA GLY A 58 21.86 -0.28 -8.77
C GLY A 58 21.05 -1.30 -9.57
N ALA A 59 19.85 -1.63 -9.17
CA ALA A 59 18.93 -2.47 -9.95
C ALA A 59 18.34 -1.70 -11.14
N THR A 60 17.98 -2.41 -12.21
CA THR A 60 17.14 -1.87 -13.29
C THR A 60 15.69 -2.03 -12.88
N VAL A 61 14.98 -0.92 -12.63
CA VAL A 61 13.61 -0.96 -12.10
C VAL A 61 12.61 -0.42 -13.10
N ILE A 62 11.49 -1.12 -13.25
CA ILE A 62 10.35 -0.68 -14.04
C ILE A 62 9.15 -0.62 -13.09
N GLY A 63 8.53 0.56 -12.99
CA GLY A 63 7.30 0.77 -12.20
C GLY A 63 6.05 0.57 -13.05
N ILE A 64 5.05 -0.10 -12.51
CA ILE A 64 3.73 -0.26 -13.13
C ILE A 64 2.67 0.28 -12.18
N ASP A 65 1.80 1.13 -12.68
CA ASP A 65 0.59 1.57 -11.96
C ASP A 65 -0.59 1.73 -12.94
N ALA A 66 -1.79 1.56 -12.45
CA ALA A 66 -3.00 1.67 -13.29
C ALA A 66 -3.42 3.13 -13.54
N ALA A 67 -2.94 4.08 -12.75
CA ALA A 67 -3.34 5.48 -12.77
C ALA A 67 -2.34 6.32 -13.60
N PRO A 68 -2.75 6.87 -14.77
CA PRO A 68 -1.84 7.61 -15.65
C PRO A 68 -1.24 8.87 -15.01
N ASP A 69 -2.03 9.58 -14.19
CA ASP A 69 -1.59 10.79 -13.47
C ASP A 69 -0.54 10.49 -12.39
N VAL A 70 -0.60 9.30 -11.79
CA VAL A 70 0.38 8.84 -10.79
C VAL A 70 1.66 8.35 -11.48
N VAL A 71 1.53 7.65 -12.61
CA VAL A 71 2.67 7.24 -13.45
C VAL A 71 3.47 8.46 -13.93
N GLU A 72 2.79 9.55 -14.31
CA GLU A 72 3.49 10.77 -14.72
C GLU A 72 4.34 11.35 -13.60
N LYS A 73 3.84 11.36 -12.36
CA LYS A 73 4.63 11.78 -11.18
C LYS A 73 5.85 10.90 -10.94
N ALA A 74 5.72 9.58 -11.15
CA ALA A 74 6.86 8.68 -11.05
C ALA A 74 7.92 8.99 -12.12
N ARG A 75 7.50 9.32 -13.34
CA ARG A 75 8.41 9.75 -14.44
C ARG A 75 9.12 11.07 -14.11
N GLU A 76 8.44 12.01 -13.45
CA GLU A 76 9.06 13.27 -12.98
C GLU A 76 10.21 13.02 -11.99
N LEU A 77 10.18 11.90 -11.26
CA LEU A 77 11.28 11.44 -10.40
C LEU A 77 12.39 10.69 -11.16
N GLY A 78 12.29 10.57 -12.48
CA GLY A 78 13.26 9.85 -13.31
C GLY A 78 13.07 8.32 -13.32
N VAL A 79 11.94 7.81 -12.88
CA VAL A 79 11.60 6.37 -12.89
C VAL A 79 11.09 5.96 -14.27
N ASP A 80 11.53 4.79 -14.78
CA ASP A 80 10.84 4.12 -15.90
C ASP A 80 9.49 3.59 -15.41
N ALA A 81 8.47 4.42 -15.43
CA ALA A 81 7.12 4.08 -15.00
C ALA A 81 6.17 3.98 -16.19
N ARG A 82 5.30 2.96 -16.17
CA ARG A 82 4.37 2.66 -17.26
C ARG A 82 2.97 2.43 -16.71
N VAL A 83 1.97 2.86 -17.47
CA VAL A 83 0.58 2.52 -17.16
C VAL A 83 0.35 1.05 -17.49
N GLY A 84 -0.19 0.28 -16.54
CA GLY A 84 -0.43 -1.14 -16.73
C GLY A 84 -1.42 -1.72 -15.73
N ASP A 85 -1.82 -2.96 -16.00
CA ASP A 85 -2.77 -3.71 -15.18
C ASP A 85 -2.02 -4.83 -14.44
N ALA A 86 -2.16 -4.89 -13.11
CA ALA A 86 -1.55 -5.93 -12.29
C ALA A 86 -2.06 -7.35 -12.62
N TYR A 87 -3.22 -7.45 -13.28
CA TYR A 87 -3.81 -8.72 -13.73
C TYR A 87 -3.36 -9.16 -15.14
N ALA A 88 -2.70 -8.27 -15.89
CA ALA A 88 -2.25 -8.52 -17.26
C ALA A 88 -1.00 -7.69 -17.55
N LEU A 89 0.12 -8.10 -16.97
CA LEU A 89 1.40 -7.41 -17.12
C LEU A 89 1.96 -7.59 -18.53
N ASP A 90 2.29 -6.48 -19.20
CA ASP A 90 2.91 -6.49 -20.55
C ASP A 90 4.40 -6.84 -20.47
N PHE A 91 4.66 -8.03 -19.96
CA PHE A 91 5.99 -8.63 -19.83
C PHE A 91 5.93 -10.10 -20.26
N ALA A 92 7.00 -10.58 -20.90
CA ALA A 92 7.11 -11.99 -21.23
C ALA A 92 7.18 -12.86 -19.99
N ASP A 93 6.84 -14.13 -20.09
CA ASP A 93 7.08 -15.12 -19.06
C ASP A 93 8.58 -15.15 -18.74
N ASP A 94 8.91 -15.37 -17.47
CA ASP A 94 10.31 -15.58 -17.04
C ASP A 94 11.28 -14.43 -17.43
N SER A 95 10.80 -13.17 -17.37
CA SER A 95 11.55 -12.02 -17.89
C SER A 95 12.21 -11.13 -16.83
N VAL A 96 11.74 -11.16 -15.57
CA VAL A 96 12.26 -10.31 -14.49
C VAL A 96 12.86 -11.14 -13.36
N ASP A 97 13.83 -10.58 -12.64
CA ASP A 97 14.49 -11.28 -11.52
C ASP A 97 13.70 -11.13 -10.22
N VAL A 98 13.08 -9.96 -10.03
CA VAL A 98 12.31 -9.63 -8.83
C VAL A 98 11.00 -8.96 -9.22
N VAL A 99 9.91 -9.35 -8.57
CA VAL A 99 8.66 -8.58 -8.54
C VAL A 99 8.46 -8.05 -7.13
N HIS A 100 8.31 -6.75 -6.99
CA HIS A 100 7.97 -6.06 -5.75
C HIS A 100 6.57 -5.49 -5.84
N SER A 101 5.83 -5.49 -4.73
CA SER A 101 4.56 -4.78 -4.62
C SER A 101 4.30 -4.36 -3.17
N HIS A 102 3.99 -3.09 -2.96
CA HIS A 102 3.77 -2.53 -1.63
C HIS A 102 2.42 -1.82 -1.51
N GLN A 103 1.57 -2.29 -0.58
CA GLN A 103 0.23 -1.77 -0.32
C GLN A 103 -0.63 -1.65 -1.61
N THR A 104 -0.57 -2.68 -2.44
CA THR A 104 -1.30 -2.76 -3.71
C THR A 104 -2.35 -3.86 -3.67
N LEU A 105 -1.98 -5.07 -3.22
CA LEU A 105 -2.88 -6.21 -3.22
C LEU A 105 -4.14 -5.97 -2.36
N GLN A 106 -4.02 -5.18 -1.31
CA GLN A 106 -5.15 -4.77 -0.48
C GLN A 106 -6.26 -4.03 -1.24
N HIS A 107 -5.92 -3.37 -2.35
CA HIS A 107 -6.86 -2.61 -3.16
C HIS A 107 -7.47 -3.42 -4.31
N LEU A 108 -6.94 -4.60 -4.59
CA LEU A 108 -7.36 -5.46 -5.69
C LEU A 108 -8.50 -6.38 -5.27
N ALA A 109 -9.52 -6.53 -6.12
CA ALA A 109 -10.61 -7.46 -5.87
C ALA A 109 -10.19 -8.93 -6.10
N ARG A 110 -9.13 -9.16 -6.90
CA ARG A 110 -8.64 -10.49 -7.27
C ARG A 110 -7.12 -10.64 -7.01
N PRO A 111 -6.65 -10.42 -5.75
CA PRO A 111 -5.21 -10.38 -5.44
C PRO A 111 -4.46 -11.66 -5.83
N VAL A 112 -5.12 -12.81 -5.80
CA VAL A 112 -4.54 -14.09 -6.22
C VAL A 112 -4.26 -14.12 -7.72
N GLU A 113 -5.09 -13.50 -8.55
CA GLU A 113 -4.84 -13.39 -10.00
C GLU A 113 -3.62 -12.50 -10.29
N ALA A 114 -3.49 -11.38 -9.57
CA ALA A 114 -2.30 -10.54 -9.67
C ALA A 114 -1.03 -11.31 -9.26
N LEU A 115 -1.09 -12.08 -8.18
CA LEU A 115 0.03 -12.93 -7.75
C LEU A 115 0.38 -14.03 -8.77
N ARG A 116 -0.60 -14.56 -9.51
CA ARG A 116 -0.35 -15.49 -10.63
C ARG A 116 0.40 -14.79 -11.78
N GLU A 117 0.05 -13.52 -12.08
CA GLU A 117 0.78 -12.72 -13.06
C GLU A 117 2.21 -12.42 -12.58
N PHE A 118 2.40 -12.07 -11.29
CA PHE A 118 3.73 -11.90 -10.71
C PHE A 118 4.57 -13.17 -10.86
N ARG A 119 3.96 -14.34 -10.58
CA ARG A 119 4.59 -15.63 -10.77
C ARG A 119 4.90 -15.94 -12.23
N ARG A 120 4.06 -15.52 -13.19
CA ARG A 120 4.28 -15.73 -14.62
C ARG A 120 5.54 -14.98 -15.10
N VAL A 121 5.65 -13.70 -14.76
CA VAL A 121 6.71 -12.81 -15.27
C VAL A 121 8.05 -13.01 -14.57
N VAL A 122 8.08 -13.47 -13.32
CA VAL A 122 9.32 -13.73 -12.60
C VAL A 122 10.01 -14.98 -13.15
N LYS A 123 11.34 -14.93 -13.28
CA LYS A 123 12.18 -16.05 -13.74
C LYS A 123 12.14 -17.25 -12.80
N PRO A 124 12.41 -18.47 -13.27
CA PRO A 124 12.67 -19.60 -12.37
C PRO A 124 13.79 -19.26 -11.39
N GLY A 125 13.53 -19.45 -10.09
CA GLY A 125 14.43 -19.05 -9.00
C GLY A 125 14.42 -17.56 -8.65
N GLY A 126 13.72 -16.76 -9.42
CA GLY A 126 13.48 -15.34 -9.12
C GLY A 126 12.50 -15.17 -7.95
N VAL A 127 12.40 -13.95 -7.45
CA VAL A 127 11.74 -13.64 -6.18
C VAL A 127 10.53 -12.74 -6.39
N VAL A 128 9.45 -13.04 -5.67
CA VAL A 128 8.29 -12.13 -5.52
C VAL A 128 8.21 -11.71 -4.06
N GLY A 129 8.27 -10.40 -3.82
CA GLY A 129 8.12 -9.79 -2.50
C GLY A 129 6.87 -8.90 -2.46
N VAL A 130 5.96 -9.18 -1.53
CA VAL A 130 4.75 -8.38 -1.34
C VAL A 130 4.59 -7.96 0.12
N ARG A 131 4.15 -6.71 0.34
CA ARG A 131 3.93 -6.15 1.67
C ARG A 131 2.64 -5.34 1.68
N ASP A 132 1.70 -5.72 2.53
CA ASP A 132 0.43 -5.01 2.71
C ASP A 132 0.11 -4.80 4.19
N VAL A 133 -0.65 -3.74 4.47
CA VAL A 133 -1.06 -3.41 5.82
C VAL A 133 -2.12 -4.37 6.35
N ASP A 134 -2.17 -4.50 7.66
CA ASP A 134 -3.25 -5.15 8.40
C ASP A 134 -3.93 -4.12 9.31
N TYR A 135 -4.98 -3.49 8.79
CA TYR A 135 -5.63 -2.40 9.52
C TYR A 135 -6.30 -2.86 10.82
N ALA A 136 -6.87 -4.07 10.86
CA ALA A 136 -7.46 -4.59 12.10
C ALA A 136 -6.42 -4.93 13.18
N GLY A 137 -5.14 -5.03 12.81
CA GLY A 137 -4.03 -5.18 13.75
C GLY A 137 -3.46 -3.86 14.26
N THR A 138 -3.96 -2.71 13.81
CA THR A 138 -3.47 -1.39 14.21
C THR A 138 -3.77 -1.12 15.69
N ILE A 139 -2.75 -0.66 16.41
CA ILE A 139 -2.84 -0.21 17.79
C ILE A 139 -2.83 1.32 17.80
N VAL A 140 -3.77 1.94 18.50
CA VAL A 140 -3.83 3.40 18.67
C VAL A 140 -4.01 3.73 20.15
N PHE A 141 -3.25 4.69 20.66
CA PHE A 141 -3.40 5.24 22.01
C PHE A 141 -3.30 6.78 21.94
N PRO A 142 -4.13 7.53 22.69
CA PRO A 142 -5.27 7.03 23.45
C PRO A 142 -6.42 6.55 22.55
N GLU A 143 -7.18 5.59 23.06
CA GLU A 143 -8.42 5.17 22.39
C GLU A 143 -9.50 6.24 22.59
N THR A 144 -10.11 6.67 21.49
CA THR A 144 -11.21 7.64 21.49
C THR A 144 -12.36 7.16 20.62
N GLU A 145 -13.57 7.66 20.85
CA GLU A 145 -14.74 7.34 20.03
C GLU A 145 -14.52 7.62 18.55
N GLY A 146 -13.94 8.80 18.22
CA GLY A 146 -13.68 9.19 16.83
C GLY A 146 -12.64 8.31 16.14
N LEU A 147 -11.58 7.85 16.84
CA LEU A 147 -10.59 6.92 16.28
C LEU A 147 -11.14 5.50 16.13
N ALA A 148 -11.98 5.05 17.06
CA ALA A 148 -12.70 3.78 16.91
C ALA A 148 -13.67 3.83 15.73
N LEU A 149 -14.39 4.95 15.56
CA LEU A 149 -15.26 5.17 14.40
C LEU A 149 -14.47 5.18 13.08
N TRP A 150 -13.31 5.85 13.06
CA TRP A 150 -12.40 5.82 11.90
C TRP A 150 -12.03 4.39 11.51
N ALA A 151 -11.56 3.58 12.47
CA ALA A 151 -11.15 2.21 12.21
C ALA A 151 -12.31 1.37 11.62
N ALA A 152 -13.51 1.48 12.21
CA ALA A 152 -14.68 0.78 11.73
C ALA A 152 -15.15 1.26 10.35
N LEU A 153 -15.11 2.57 10.10
CA LEU A 153 -15.52 3.15 8.83
C LEU A 153 -14.53 2.79 7.72
N TYR A 154 -13.21 2.83 8.01
CA TYR A 154 -12.19 2.45 7.06
C TYR A 154 -12.39 1.02 6.54
N GLN A 155 -12.65 0.08 7.44
CA GLN A 155 -12.94 -1.31 7.10
C GLN A 155 -14.14 -1.43 6.15
N LYS A 156 -15.23 -0.69 6.42
CA LYS A 156 -16.46 -0.72 5.62
C LYS A 156 -16.25 -0.12 4.23
N VAL A 157 -15.65 1.07 4.16
CA VAL A 157 -15.42 1.78 2.88
C VAL A 157 -14.48 0.98 2.00
N HIS A 158 -13.37 0.48 2.54
CA HIS A 158 -12.38 -0.28 1.79
C HIS A 158 -12.99 -1.55 1.18
N ARG A 159 -13.70 -2.36 1.99
CA ARG A 159 -14.40 -3.56 1.49
C ARG A 159 -15.52 -3.24 0.50
N SER A 160 -16.21 -2.13 0.68
CA SER A 160 -17.25 -1.71 -0.26
C SER A 160 -16.70 -1.30 -1.64
N ASN A 161 -15.40 -1.04 -1.74
CA ASN A 161 -14.66 -0.76 -2.96
C ASN A 161 -13.99 -2.02 -3.57
N GLY A 162 -14.23 -3.20 -2.96
CA GLY A 162 -13.73 -4.48 -3.44
C GLY A 162 -12.36 -4.88 -2.87
N GLY A 163 -11.73 -4.05 -2.04
CA GLY A 163 -10.44 -4.33 -1.43
C GLY A 163 -10.53 -5.11 -0.10
N GLU A 164 -9.38 -5.50 0.43
CA GLU A 164 -9.24 -6.15 1.74
C GLU A 164 -8.30 -5.32 2.64
N PRO A 165 -8.83 -4.57 3.60
CA PRO A 165 -8.03 -3.71 4.47
C PRO A 165 -7.08 -4.49 5.40
N ASP A 166 -7.35 -5.78 5.63
CA ASP A 166 -6.53 -6.66 6.46
C ASP A 166 -5.70 -7.63 5.59
N ALA A 167 -5.21 -7.15 4.45
CA ALA A 167 -4.48 -7.93 3.47
C ALA A 167 -3.20 -8.56 4.04
N GLY A 168 -2.51 -7.86 4.94
CA GLY A 168 -1.25 -8.33 5.52
C GLY A 168 -1.31 -9.75 6.04
N ARG A 169 -2.34 -10.11 6.81
CA ARG A 169 -2.55 -11.47 7.36
C ARG A 169 -2.94 -12.50 6.29
N ARG A 170 -3.36 -12.07 5.10
CA ARG A 170 -3.84 -12.94 4.01
C ARG A 170 -2.77 -13.28 2.99
N LEU A 171 -1.68 -12.51 2.92
CA LEU A 171 -0.66 -12.63 1.87
C LEU A 171 -0.12 -14.05 1.72
N LYS A 172 0.13 -14.76 2.84
CA LYS A 172 0.59 -16.16 2.81
C LYS A 172 -0.41 -17.08 2.11
N ALA A 173 -1.68 -16.94 2.44
CA ALA A 173 -2.75 -17.76 1.87
C ALA A 173 -2.90 -17.47 0.36
N TRP A 174 -2.89 -16.20 -0.02
CA TRP A 174 -2.99 -15.78 -1.41
C TRP A 174 -1.80 -16.23 -2.26
N ALA A 175 -0.57 -16.14 -1.71
CA ALA A 175 0.62 -16.62 -2.40
C ALA A 175 0.55 -18.14 -2.66
N ARG A 176 0.12 -18.92 -1.68
CA ARG A 176 -0.06 -20.38 -1.85
C ARG A 176 -1.15 -20.70 -2.87
N GLU A 177 -2.26 -19.99 -2.85
CA GLU A 177 -3.35 -20.15 -3.82
C GLU A 177 -2.91 -19.74 -5.25
N ALA A 178 -1.99 -18.80 -5.37
CA ALA A 178 -1.39 -18.41 -6.64
C ALA A 178 -0.38 -19.44 -7.17
N GLY A 179 -0.05 -20.49 -6.39
CA GLY A 179 0.78 -21.61 -6.81
C GLY A 179 2.24 -21.51 -6.39
N PHE A 180 2.57 -20.63 -5.42
CA PHE A 180 3.90 -20.62 -4.82
C PHE A 180 4.01 -21.73 -3.75
N ALA A 181 5.07 -22.54 -3.84
CA ALA A 181 5.28 -23.67 -2.93
C ALA A 181 5.91 -23.23 -1.60
N GLU A 182 6.90 -22.37 -1.67
CA GLU A 182 7.63 -21.85 -0.52
C GLU A 182 7.26 -20.40 -0.28
N VAL A 183 6.80 -20.08 0.93
CA VAL A 183 6.33 -18.76 1.32
C VAL A 183 6.90 -18.39 2.68
N GLU A 184 7.91 -17.55 2.67
CA GLU A 184 8.49 -16.94 3.87
C GLU A 184 7.61 -15.76 4.30
N VAL A 185 7.35 -15.64 5.60
CA VAL A 185 6.49 -14.58 6.15
C VAL A 185 7.19 -13.88 7.27
N THR A 186 7.22 -12.55 7.17
CA THR A 186 7.64 -11.66 8.25
C THR A 186 6.59 -10.59 8.50
N THR A 187 6.84 -9.75 9.49
CA THR A 187 5.97 -8.62 9.81
C THR A 187 6.84 -7.45 10.23
N SER A 188 6.58 -6.29 9.64
CA SER A 188 7.15 -5.03 10.11
C SER A 188 6.05 -4.08 10.56
N VAL A 189 6.42 -3.09 11.35
CA VAL A 189 5.47 -2.14 11.93
C VAL A 189 5.89 -0.72 11.60
N TRP A 190 4.97 0.07 11.04
CA TRP A 190 5.13 1.51 11.04
C TRP A 190 4.67 2.05 12.39
N THR A 191 5.51 2.87 13.01
CA THR A 191 5.22 3.49 14.30
C THR A 191 5.21 5.01 14.15
N PHE A 192 4.17 5.63 14.65
CA PHE A 192 3.99 7.08 14.67
C PHE A 192 3.83 7.51 16.13
N ALA A 193 4.87 8.09 16.72
CA ALA A 193 4.91 8.43 18.14
C ALA A 193 5.66 9.73 18.46
N SER A 194 6.61 10.15 17.60
CA SER A 194 7.25 11.47 17.78
C SER A 194 6.27 12.61 17.48
N ASP A 195 6.57 13.82 18.00
CA ASP A 195 5.74 15.01 17.73
C ASP A 195 5.58 15.24 16.23
N ALA A 196 6.66 15.05 15.46
CA ALA A 196 6.64 15.20 14.00
C ALA A 196 5.78 14.14 13.31
N ASP A 197 5.90 12.87 13.72
CA ASP A 197 5.09 11.78 13.16
C ASP A 197 3.61 11.98 13.45
N ARG A 198 3.27 12.34 14.70
CA ARG A 198 1.88 12.58 15.10
C ARG A 198 1.27 13.74 14.34
N ALA A 199 1.96 14.88 14.27
CA ALA A 199 1.49 16.04 13.54
C ALA A 199 1.28 15.72 12.06
N TRP A 200 2.21 14.99 11.45
CA TRP A 200 2.14 14.60 10.05
C TRP A 200 1.02 13.59 9.78
N TRP A 201 0.98 12.48 10.52
CA TRP A 201 0.02 11.39 10.29
C TRP A 201 -1.40 11.78 10.66
N GLY A 202 -1.57 12.38 11.85
CA GLY A 202 -2.88 12.83 12.31
C GLY A 202 -3.45 13.96 11.45
N GLY A 203 -2.63 14.97 11.09
CA GLY A 203 -3.06 16.03 10.19
C GLY A 203 -3.46 15.50 8.80
N MET A 204 -2.67 14.57 8.26
CA MET A 204 -2.99 13.92 6.99
C MET A 204 -4.34 13.17 7.05
N TRP A 205 -4.60 12.41 8.12
CA TRP A 205 -5.86 11.70 8.26
C TRP A 205 -7.05 12.63 8.52
N ALA A 206 -6.85 13.69 9.29
CA ALA A 206 -7.88 14.71 9.49
C ALA A 206 -8.35 15.33 8.16
N ASP A 207 -7.42 15.68 7.28
CA ASP A 207 -7.73 16.18 5.93
C ASP A 207 -8.37 15.07 5.07
N ARG A 208 -7.79 13.87 5.08
CA ARG A 208 -8.20 12.75 4.22
C ARG A 208 -9.65 12.35 4.44
N VAL A 209 -10.10 12.27 5.69
CA VAL A 209 -11.48 11.86 6.00
C VAL A 209 -12.53 12.88 5.58
N LEU A 210 -12.14 14.11 5.29
CA LEU A 210 -13.06 15.17 4.83
C LEU A 210 -12.98 15.42 3.33
N GLN A 211 -11.83 15.20 2.67
CA GLN A 211 -11.55 15.75 1.34
C GLN A 211 -11.20 14.70 0.26
N SER A 212 -10.93 13.44 0.64
CA SER A 212 -10.52 12.43 -0.31
C SER A 212 -11.69 11.60 -0.89
N ALA A 213 -11.38 10.68 -1.81
CA ALA A 213 -12.35 9.71 -2.32
C ALA A 213 -12.97 8.86 -1.21
N PHE A 214 -12.24 8.62 -0.11
CA PHE A 214 -12.78 7.96 1.07
C PHE A 214 -14.01 8.67 1.64
N ALA A 215 -13.95 10.01 1.80
CA ALA A 215 -15.08 10.80 2.26
C ALA A 215 -16.26 10.71 1.30
N THR A 216 -15.99 10.89 0.00
CA THR A 216 -17.01 10.82 -1.04
C THR A 216 -17.72 9.46 -1.05
N ASP A 217 -16.96 8.37 -0.96
CA ASP A 217 -17.52 7.02 -0.96
C ASP A 217 -18.29 6.71 0.33
N ALA A 218 -17.79 7.15 1.49
CA ALA A 218 -18.47 6.96 2.76
C ALA A 218 -19.87 7.61 2.75
N LEU A 219 -19.97 8.84 2.24
CA LEU A 219 -21.23 9.57 2.15
C LEU A 219 -22.15 8.99 1.07
N ALA A 220 -21.65 8.77 -0.14
CA ALA A 220 -22.44 8.27 -1.26
C ALA A 220 -23.04 6.88 -1.01
N LYS A 221 -22.34 6.05 -0.23
CA LYS A 221 -22.78 4.70 0.16
C LYS A 221 -23.57 4.66 1.47
N ASN A 222 -23.85 5.81 2.09
CA ASN A 222 -24.50 5.94 3.40
C ASN A 222 -23.82 5.13 4.52
N LEU A 223 -22.50 5.06 4.48
CA LEU A 223 -21.69 4.38 5.51
C LEU A 223 -21.34 5.32 6.67
N ALA A 224 -21.40 6.63 6.45
CA ALA A 224 -21.17 7.67 7.42
C ALA A 224 -21.99 8.93 7.07
N THR A 225 -22.18 9.80 8.07
CA THR A 225 -22.69 11.16 7.89
C THR A 225 -21.54 12.17 7.84
N GLN A 226 -21.83 13.39 7.43
CA GLN A 226 -20.84 14.49 7.51
C GLN A 226 -20.39 14.75 8.95
N ALA A 227 -21.30 14.57 9.93
CA ALA A 227 -20.97 14.72 11.35
C ALA A 227 -19.99 13.61 11.83
N ASP A 228 -20.15 12.38 11.34
CA ASP A 228 -19.20 11.30 11.64
C ASP A 228 -17.82 11.60 11.09
N LEU A 229 -17.73 12.09 9.85
CA LEU A 229 -16.46 12.46 9.23
C LEU A 229 -15.78 13.61 9.99
N GLN A 230 -16.55 14.60 10.46
CA GLN A 230 -16.02 15.68 11.26
C GLN A 230 -15.52 15.19 12.63
N LEU A 231 -16.28 14.32 13.31
CA LEU A 231 -15.85 13.70 14.57
C LEU A 231 -14.53 12.94 14.41
N ILE A 232 -14.37 12.20 13.32
CA ILE A 232 -13.13 11.48 13.01
C ILE A 232 -11.97 12.47 12.76
N SER A 233 -12.21 13.54 11.99
CA SER A 233 -11.19 14.56 11.74
C SER A 233 -10.70 15.22 13.01
N ASP A 234 -11.63 15.65 13.87
CA ASP A 234 -11.33 16.28 15.17
C ASP A 234 -10.57 15.33 16.10
N ALA A 235 -10.92 14.04 16.09
CA ALA A 235 -10.21 13.02 16.86
C ALA A 235 -8.75 12.83 16.39
N TRP A 236 -8.50 12.85 15.09
CA TRP A 236 -7.15 12.79 14.55
C TRP A 236 -6.31 14.02 14.89
N LEU A 237 -6.91 15.22 14.87
CA LEU A 237 -6.22 16.46 15.29
C LEU A 237 -5.91 16.44 16.80
N THR A 238 -6.84 15.95 17.62
CA THR A 238 -6.64 15.78 19.06
C THR A 238 -5.51 14.78 19.33
N TRP A 239 -5.52 13.64 18.67
CA TRP A 239 -4.46 12.64 18.75
C TRP A 239 -3.10 13.19 18.32
N ALA A 240 -3.04 13.98 17.25
CA ALA A 240 -1.82 14.61 16.79
C ALA A 240 -1.21 15.57 17.83
N ALA A 241 -2.04 16.23 18.62
CA ALA A 241 -1.62 17.18 19.67
C ALA A 241 -1.30 16.49 21.01
N ASP A 242 -1.70 15.23 21.20
CA ASP A 242 -1.48 14.50 22.44
C ASP A 242 0.00 14.06 22.56
N PRO A 243 0.76 14.47 23.58
CA PRO A 243 2.18 14.09 23.74
C PRO A 243 2.37 12.57 23.94
N ASP A 244 1.34 11.87 24.44
CA ASP A 244 1.35 10.42 24.65
C ASP A 244 0.77 9.65 23.46
N GLY A 245 0.37 10.34 22.40
CA GLY A 245 -0.18 9.74 21.18
C GLY A 245 0.78 8.73 20.56
N TYR A 246 0.25 7.53 20.33
CA TYR A 246 1.00 6.39 19.77
C TYR A 246 0.14 5.64 18.78
N MET A 247 0.71 5.29 17.64
CA MET A 247 0.10 4.39 16.66
C MET A 247 1.15 3.39 16.17
N ALA A 248 0.77 2.11 16.14
CA ALA A 248 1.53 1.04 15.52
C ALA A 248 0.70 0.35 14.44
N MET A 249 1.18 0.35 13.21
CA MET A 249 0.48 -0.20 12.05
C MET A 249 1.26 -1.40 11.50
N PRO A 250 0.82 -2.63 11.77
CA PRO A 250 1.49 -3.82 11.29
C PRO A 250 1.28 -4.03 9.79
N HIS A 251 2.31 -4.57 9.14
CA HIS A 251 2.28 -4.98 7.74
C HIS A 251 2.75 -6.43 7.65
N GLY A 252 1.97 -7.28 7.00
CA GLY A 252 2.43 -8.58 6.58
C GLY A 252 3.40 -8.45 5.41
N GLU A 253 4.44 -9.25 5.42
CA GLU A 253 5.47 -9.34 4.38
C GLU A 253 5.61 -10.78 3.93
N VAL A 254 5.69 -10.98 2.63
CA VAL A 254 5.89 -12.30 2.04
C VAL A 254 7.02 -12.22 1.04
N ILE A 255 7.96 -13.17 1.16
CA ILE A 255 8.93 -13.51 0.11
C ILE A 255 8.62 -14.91 -0.39
N THR A 256 8.57 -15.06 -1.70
CA THR A 256 8.33 -16.34 -2.34
C THR A 256 9.12 -16.48 -3.63
N ARG A 257 9.37 -17.72 -4.08
CA ARG A 257 10.15 -18.04 -5.29
C ARG A 257 9.33 -18.85 -6.27
N LYS A 258 9.63 -18.63 -7.56
CA LYS A 258 9.07 -19.46 -8.63
C LYS A 258 9.82 -20.77 -8.75
#